data_488bb76c3a8ace17f6065311668188d7
#
_entry.id   488bb76c3a8ace17f6065311668188d7
#
_cell.length_a   1.000
_cell.length_b   1.000
_cell.length_c   1.000
_cell.angle_alpha   90.00
_cell.angle_beta   90.00
_cell.angle_gamma   90.00
#
_symmetry.space_group_name_H-M   'P 1'
#
loop_
_entity.id
_entity.type
_entity.pdbx_description
1 polymer ?
#
loop_
_entity_poly.entity_id
_entity_poly.type
_entity_poly.pdbx_seq_one_letter_code
_entity_poly.pdbx_strand_id
1 'polypeptide(L)'
;MDEGHVIVIGGGLAGISAALACSDAGRKVTLIEARSHLGGRVSSVKHPRQDWQLDNCQHACFRVYDRFLQLMGRANAQQSIKLQANTHLPFALPEKKVFSALTTGRLSPPNHMMGSMLSFPFLSMRDKLAMRKAVKALSSMDNQQMWQLDDTLFIDWLRQNGQTERAIDRFWAFFVLAALNISIQEASAAQACMLFKNGLFGAADAFDVGAFTSDLSDSIEPALSSALEQAGVKIIRNSTVKAVVIENNVFTSVKLKDEILQCSDVIFATPHHITARILENSVTKSEIPVLEEMGSKIDKLCTDIGRIEYRSLIGIHSFYRGNRVPKDFTFAVMVDQPLIQMVFNRNSELSSPIEEGVQWVTVPVSAADE
;
A
#
# COMPACT_ATOMS: atom_id res chain seq x y z
N MET A 1 19.90 32.48 -0.68
CA MET A 1 19.14 31.22 -0.69
C MET A 1 18.30 31.20 0.57
N ASP A 2 17.04 30.75 0.51
CA ASP A 2 16.18 30.66 1.69
C ASP A 2 16.67 29.42 2.46
N GLU A 3 17.66 29.63 3.37
CA GLU A 3 18.30 28.56 4.12
C GLU A 3 17.27 27.79 4.94
N GLY A 4 17.12 26.52 4.66
CA GLY A 4 16.17 25.65 5.34
C GLY A 4 14.81 25.46 4.68
N HIS A 5 14.55 25.96 3.47
CA HIS A 5 13.30 25.73 2.76
C HIS A 5 13.31 24.39 1.99
N VAL A 6 12.43 23.49 2.36
CA VAL A 6 12.23 22.18 1.72
C VAL A 6 11.02 22.23 0.81
N ILE A 7 11.18 21.78 -0.44
CA ILE A 7 10.05 21.53 -1.34
C ILE A 7 9.79 20.02 -1.42
N VAL A 8 8.56 19.62 -1.11
CA VAL A 8 8.09 18.24 -1.26
C VAL A 8 7.21 18.16 -2.50
N ILE A 9 7.58 17.30 -3.45
CA ILE A 9 6.85 17.11 -4.71
C ILE A 9 6.00 15.85 -4.64
N GLY A 10 4.68 16.02 -4.64
CA GLY A 10 3.68 14.95 -4.54
C GLY A 10 2.95 14.93 -3.20
N GLY A 11 1.63 15.10 -3.25
CA GLY A 11 0.72 15.16 -2.10
C GLY A 11 0.10 13.80 -1.73
N GLY A 12 0.74 12.68 -2.07
CA GLY A 12 0.39 11.36 -1.55
C GLY A 12 0.82 11.16 -0.10
N LEU A 13 0.46 10.04 0.52
CA LEU A 13 0.79 9.76 1.94
C LEU A 13 2.29 9.90 2.25
N ALA A 14 3.16 9.49 1.33
CA ALA A 14 4.61 9.62 1.48
C ALA A 14 5.05 11.09 1.55
N GLY A 15 4.55 11.94 0.63
CA GLY A 15 4.89 13.35 0.60
C GLY A 15 4.30 14.11 1.80
N ILE A 16 3.08 13.79 2.21
CA ILE A 16 2.46 14.34 3.42
C ILE A 16 3.31 13.99 4.65
N SER A 17 3.69 12.72 4.81
CA SER A 17 4.55 12.27 5.92
C SER A 17 5.90 12.98 5.92
N ALA A 18 6.52 13.13 4.75
CA ALA A 18 7.80 13.83 4.61
C ALA A 18 7.67 15.32 4.95
N ALA A 19 6.62 15.99 4.46
CA ALA A 19 6.35 17.40 4.75
C ALA A 19 6.16 17.65 6.24
N LEU A 20 5.37 16.79 6.90
CA LEU A 20 5.16 16.88 8.35
C LEU A 20 6.46 16.65 9.12
N ALA A 21 7.26 15.65 8.75
CA ALA A 21 8.53 15.36 9.41
C ALA A 21 9.55 16.51 9.24
N CYS A 22 9.63 17.13 8.06
CA CYS A 22 10.48 18.30 7.84
C CYS A 22 10.02 19.51 8.65
N SER A 23 8.70 19.73 8.74
CA SER A 23 8.15 20.80 9.58
C SER A 23 8.46 20.59 11.06
N ASP A 24 8.34 19.35 11.57
CA ASP A 24 8.71 19.00 12.95
C ASP A 24 10.20 19.25 13.26
N ALA A 25 11.05 19.12 12.24
CA ALA A 25 12.45 19.45 12.31
C ALA A 25 12.73 20.97 12.21
N GLY A 26 11.69 21.82 12.26
CA GLY A 26 11.79 23.26 12.21
C GLY A 26 12.10 23.86 10.82
N ARG A 27 11.94 23.04 9.75
CA ARG A 27 12.18 23.51 8.37
C ARG A 27 10.93 24.22 7.82
N LYS A 28 11.14 25.24 7.00
CA LYS A 28 10.08 25.80 6.16
C LYS A 28 9.75 24.83 5.04
N VAL A 29 8.49 24.46 4.89
CA VAL A 29 8.06 23.41 3.94
C VAL A 29 7.00 23.93 2.97
N THR A 30 7.17 23.60 1.69
CA THR A 30 6.13 23.73 0.67
C THR A 30 5.86 22.36 0.05
N LEU A 31 4.62 21.89 0.12
CA LEU A 31 4.14 20.69 -0.55
C LEU A 31 3.44 21.06 -1.85
N ILE A 32 3.86 20.46 -2.96
CA ILE A 32 3.30 20.71 -4.29
C ILE A 32 2.57 19.45 -4.78
N GLU A 33 1.30 19.60 -5.13
CA GLU A 33 0.47 18.52 -5.67
C GLU A 33 -0.12 18.92 -7.05
N ALA A 34 -0.02 18.02 -8.00
CA ALA A 34 -0.49 18.24 -9.37
C ALA A 34 -2.03 18.22 -9.47
N ARG A 35 -2.71 17.51 -8.59
CA ARG A 35 -4.17 17.40 -8.54
C ARG A 35 -4.78 18.44 -7.60
N SER A 36 -6.11 18.53 -7.62
CA SER A 36 -6.88 19.39 -6.72
C SER A 36 -6.98 18.86 -5.28
N HIS A 37 -6.68 17.58 -5.06
CA HIS A 37 -6.81 16.87 -3.79
C HIS A 37 -5.50 16.18 -3.38
N LEU A 38 -5.34 15.96 -2.08
CA LEU A 38 -4.25 15.19 -1.49
C LEU A 38 -4.63 13.71 -1.37
N GLY A 39 -3.69 12.88 -0.87
CA GLY A 39 -3.89 11.44 -0.67
C GLY A 39 -3.32 10.56 -1.78
N GLY A 40 -3.15 11.09 -2.99
CA GLY A 40 -2.56 10.35 -4.11
C GLY A 40 -3.46 9.18 -4.56
N ARG A 41 -3.01 7.94 -4.34
CA ARG A 41 -3.78 6.72 -4.65
C ARG A 41 -4.82 6.37 -3.59
N VAL A 42 -4.69 6.92 -2.38
CA VAL A 42 -5.70 6.81 -1.32
C VAL A 42 -6.68 7.95 -1.51
N SER A 43 -7.64 7.73 -2.39
CA SER A 43 -8.64 8.74 -2.79
C SER A 43 -9.89 8.06 -3.33
N SER A 44 -10.97 8.82 -3.40
CA SER A 44 -12.23 8.41 -4.01
C SER A 44 -12.47 9.17 -5.30
N VAL A 45 -13.30 8.62 -6.15
CA VAL A 45 -13.73 9.22 -7.42
C VAL A 45 -15.25 9.33 -7.45
N LYS A 46 -15.77 10.38 -8.06
CA LYS A 46 -17.22 10.53 -8.21
C LYS A 46 -17.76 9.51 -9.23
N HIS A 47 -18.84 8.82 -8.86
CA HIS A 47 -19.53 7.93 -9.79
C HIS A 47 -20.10 8.74 -10.98
N PRO A 48 -19.96 8.27 -12.24
CA PRO A 48 -20.30 9.09 -13.41
C PRO A 48 -21.80 9.38 -13.59
N ARG A 49 -22.69 8.64 -12.92
CA ARG A 49 -24.15 8.73 -13.10
C ARG A 49 -24.93 8.92 -11.80
N GLN A 50 -24.29 8.78 -10.66
CA GLN A 50 -24.89 8.87 -9.34
C GLN A 50 -24.10 9.87 -8.49
N ASP A 51 -24.71 10.42 -7.47
CA ASP A 51 -24.04 11.30 -6.53
C ASP A 51 -23.34 10.50 -5.42
N TRP A 52 -22.52 9.52 -5.83
CA TRP A 52 -21.78 8.63 -4.98
C TRP A 52 -20.28 8.87 -5.12
N GLN A 53 -19.54 8.76 -4.01
CA GLN A 53 -18.09 8.66 -3.99
C GLN A 53 -17.69 7.19 -3.93
N LEU A 54 -16.81 6.78 -4.82
CA LEU A 54 -16.28 5.43 -4.90
C LEU A 54 -14.79 5.46 -4.63
N ASP A 55 -14.33 4.63 -3.72
CA ASP A 55 -12.92 4.50 -3.45
C ASP A 55 -12.16 4.01 -4.70
N ASN A 56 -10.94 4.47 -4.86
CA ASN A 56 -10.03 3.97 -5.91
C ASN A 56 -9.65 2.50 -5.58
N CYS A 57 -10.55 1.57 -5.91
CA CYS A 57 -10.53 0.18 -5.48
C CYS A 57 -10.79 0.00 -3.95
N GLN A 58 -10.81 -1.25 -3.48
CA GLN A 58 -10.90 -1.56 -2.06
C GLN A 58 -9.57 -1.24 -1.37
N HIS A 59 -9.64 -0.51 -0.29
CA HIS A 59 -8.49 -0.28 0.59
C HIS A 59 -8.75 -0.97 1.93
N ALA A 60 -7.82 -1.84 2.31
CA ALA A 60 -7.74 -2.38 3.66
C ALA A 60 -6.45 -1.88 4.30
N CYS A 61 -6.46 -1.66 5.59
CA CYS A 61 -5.24 -1.48 6.36
C CYS A 61 -5.06 -2.66 7.31
N PHE A 62 -3.86 -2.81 7.82
CA PHE A 62 -3.55 -3.85 8.81
C PHE A 62 -2.92 -3.20 10.03
N ARG A 63 -3.12 -3.78 11.20
CA ARG A 63 -2.54 -3.23 12.43
C ARG A 63 -1.03 -3.07 12.36
N VAL A 64 -0.34 -3.90 11.61
CA VAL A 64 1.11 -3.80 11.37
C VAL A 64 1.54 -2.57 10.56
N TYR A 65 0.61 -1.80 10.01
CA TYR A 65 0.93 -0.57 9.27
C TYR A 65 1.23 0.60 10.21
N ASP A 66 2.20 0.43 11.12
CA ASP A 66 2.52 1.36 12.20
C ASP A 66 2.67 2.81 11.71
N ARG A 67 3.41 3.04 10.64
CA ARG A 67 3.66 4.38 10.11
C ARG A 67 2.41 5.05 9.56
N PHE A 68 1.56 4.26 8.91
CA PHE A 68 0.28 4.74 8.42
C PHE A 68 -0.66 5.09 9.60
N LEU A 69 -0.78 4.20 10.58
CA LEU A 69 -1.62 4.43 11.76
C LEU A 69 -1.11 5.61 12.61
N GLN A 70 0.22 5.81 12.71
CA GLN A 70 0.82 6.99 13.34
C GLN A 70 0.45 8.28 12.58
N LEU A 71 0.50 8.26 11.23
CA LEU A 71 0.07 9.40 10.41
C LEU A 71 -1.41 9.72 10.63
N MET A 72 -2.28 8.69 10.65
CA MET A 72 -3.72 8.88 10.96
C MET A 72 -3.91 9.43 12.37
N GLY A 73 -3.12 8.97 13.33
CA GLY A 73 -3.10 9.53 14.70
C GLY A 73 -2.76 10.99 14.76
N ARG A 74 -1.71 11.37 14.07
CA ARG A 74 -1.27 12.76 13.98
C ARG A 74 -2.31 13.67 13.33
N ALA A 75 -3.05 13.15 12.34
CA ALA A 75 -4.12 13.86 11.66
C ALA A 75 -5.48 13.82 12.40
N ASN A 76 -5.57 13.19 13.58
CA ASN A 76 -6.82 12.93 14.29
C ASN A 76 -7.87 12.18 13.44
N ALA A 77 -7.41 11.27 12.57
CA ALA A 77 -8.24 10.49 11.64
C ALA A 77 -8.38 9.00 12.03
N GLN A 78 -7.92 8.57 13.21
CA GLN A 78 -7.99 7.16 13.64
C GLN A 78 -9.42 6.63 13.72
N GLN A 79 -10.40 7.48 14.08
CA GLN A 79 -11.81 7.12 14.15
C GLN A 79 -12.41 6.75 12.78
N SER A 80 -11.75 7.14 11.69
CA SER A 80 -12.14 6.77 10.32
C SER A 80 -11.74 5.34 9.96
N ILE A 81 -11.02 4.64 10.85
CA ILE A 81 -10.53 3.29 10.63
C ILE A 81 -11.08 2.38 11.72
N LYS A 82 -11.80 1.35 11.32
CA LYS A 82 -12.29 0.30 12.21
C LYS A 82 -11.44 -0.95 12.04
N LEU A 83 -10.50 -1.17 12.96
CA LEU A 83 -9.71 -2.40 13.01
C LEU A 83 -10.49 -3.53 13.68
N GLN A 84 -10.28 -4.77 13.20
CA GLN A 84 -10.77 -5.97 13.89
C GLN A 84 -10.21 -6.03 15.32
N ALA A 85 -11.00 -6.55 16.24
CA ALA A 85 -10.58 -6.79 17.62
C ALA A 85 -9.66 -8.02 17.75
N ASN A 86 -9.80 -8.97 16.82
CA ASN A 86 -8.96 -10.14 16.67
C ASN A 86 -8.89 -10.51 15.19
N THR A 87 -7.78 -11.01 14.75
CA THR A 87 -7.61 -11.44 13.35
C THR A 87 -8.65 -12.49 12.98
N HIS A 88 -9.46 -12.20 11.98
CA HIS A 88 -10.44 -13.08 11.39
C HIS A 88 -10.40 -12.94 9.88
N LEU A 89 -9.83 -13.95 9.21
CA LEU A 89 -9.67 -13.98 7.76
C LEU A 89 -10.58 -15.08 7.20
N PRO A 90 -11.78 -14.74 6.71
CA PRO A 90 -12.71 -15.72 6.15
C PRO A 90 -12.28 -16.17 4.76
N PHE A 91 -12.40 -17.45 4.51
CA PHE A 91 -12.13 -18.15 3.26
C PHE A 91 -13.38 -18.87 2.78
N ALA A 92 -13.65 -18.80 1.50
CA ALA A 92 -14.77 -19.45 0.85
C ALA A 92 -14.34 -20.23 -0.39
N LEU A 93 -14.91 -21.41 -0.57
CA LEU A 93 -14.91 -22.18 -1.81
C LEU A 93 -16.38 -22.40 -2.22
N PRO A 94 -16.99 -21.44 -2.95
CA PRO A 94 -18.43 -21.39 -3.18
C PRO A 94 -18.97 -22.61 -3.92
N GLU A 95 -18.23 -23.12 -4.91
CA GLU A 95 -18.61 -24.31 -5.70
C GLU A 95 -18.86 -25.54 -4.82
N LYS A 96 -18.10 -25.68 -3.74
CA LYS A 96 -18.22 -26.79 -2.78
C LYS A 96 -19.00 -26.42 -1.53
N LYS A 97 -19.45 -25.16 -1.43
CA LYS A 97 -20.12 -24.61 -0.22
C LYS A 97 -19.30 -24.79 1.05
N VAL A 98 -17.97 -24.68 0.94
CA VAL A 98 -17.03 -24.79 2.06
C VAL A 98 -16.63 -23.40 2.50
N PHE A 99 -16.80 -23.13 3.79
CA PHE A 99 -16.42 -21.87 4.44
C PHE A 99 -15.55 -22.19 5.66
N SER A 100 -14.54 -21.35 5.89
CA SER A 100 -13.66 -21.46 7.05
C SER A 100 -13.02 -20.11 7.33
N ALA A 101 -12.34 -19.97 8.46
CA ALA A 101 -11.55 -18.76 8.74
C ALA A 101 -10.24 -19.11 9.41
N LEU A 102 -9.21 -18.30 9.12
CA LEU A 102 -8.01 -18.26 9.93
C LEU A 102 -8.20 -17.20 11.02
N THR A 103 -7.97 -17.60 12.26
CA THR A 103 -8.18 -16.75 13.43
C THR A 103 -7.01 -16.87 14.39
N THR A 104 -6.72 -15.78 15.09
CA THR A 104 -5.74 -15.76 16.16
C THR A 104 -6.26 -16.52 17.38
N GLY A 105 -5.42 -17.39 17.96
CA GLY A 105 -5.65 -18.10 19.19
C GLY A 105 -4.73 -17.61 20.32
N ARG A 106 -4.62 -18.40 21.40
CA ARG A 106 -3.88 -18.05 22.62
C ARG A 106 -2.37 -18.30 22.55
N LEU A 107 -1.87 -18.97 21.51
CA LEU A 107 -0.45 -19.27 21.38
C LEU A 107 0.31 -18.01 20.92
N SER A 108 1.57 -17.95 21.31
CA SER A 108 2.45 -16.88 20.84
C SER A 108 2.81 -17.05 19.36
N PRO A 109 3.09 -15.96 18.62
CA PRO A 109 3.63 -16.04 17.28
C PRO A 109 4.91 -16.89 17.22
N PRO A 110 5.14 -17.63 16.15
CA PRO A 110 4.34 -17.72 14.92
C PRO A 110 3.18 -18.75 15.00
N ASN A 111 2.89 -19.32 16.18
CA ASN A 111 1.92 -20.42 16.35
C ASN A 111 0.51 -19.94 16.72
N HIS A 112 0.27 -18.64 16.82
CA HIS A 112 -1.01 -18.05 17.26
C HIS A 112 -2.21 -18.45 16.38
N MET A 113 -2.01 -18.81 15.10
CA MET A 113 -3.07 -19.27 14.19
C MET A 113 -3.17 -20.81 14.10
N MET A 114 -2.39 -21.57 14.89
CA MET A 114 -2.32 -23.02 14.76
C MET A 114 -3.67 -23.70 14.98
N GLY A 115 -4.51 -23.23 15.91
CA GLY A 115 -5.82 -23.79 16.18
C GLY A 115 -6.73 -23.78 14.95
N SER A 116 -6.89 -22.60 14.32
CA SER A 116 -7.67 -22.44 13.11
C SER A 116 -7.00 -23.11 11.89
N MET A 117 -5.69 -23.13 11.84
CA MET A 117 -4.95 -23.80 10.77
C MET A 117 -5.19 -25.33 10.81
N LEU A 118 -5.26 -25.95 11.98
CA LEU A 118 -5.52 -27.39 12.10
C LEU A 118 -6.91 -27.78 11.54
N SER A 119 -7.92 -26.96 11.75
CA SER A 119 -9.26 -27.15 11.20
C SER A 119 -9.47 -26.59 9.78
N PHE A 120 -8.47 -25.94 9.19
CA PHE A 120 -8.56 -25.29 7.87
C PHE A 120 -8.75 -26.34 6.76
N PRO A 121 -9.93 -26.38 6.09
CA PRO A 121 -10.30 -27.52 5.24
C PRO A 121 -9.64 -27.49 3.85
N PHE A 122 -9.06 -26.38 3.47
CA PHE A 122 -8.46 -26.20 2.12
C PHE A 122 -7.07 -26.83 1.99
N LEU A 123 -6.45 -27.22 3.13
CA LEU A 123 -5.13 -27.87 3.21
C LEU A 123 -5.24 -29.25 3.86
N SER A 124 -4.51 -30.24 3.33
CA SER A 124 -4.36 -31.54 3.94
C SER A 124 -3.41 -31.50 5.16
N MET A 125 -3.41 -32.52 5.99
CA MET A 125 -2.45 -32.63 7.11
C MET A 125 -1.00 -32.63 6.65
N ARG A 126 -0.72 -33.23 5.48
CA ARG A 126 0.62 -33.19 4.87
C ARG A 126 1.06 -31.76 4.53
N ASP A 127 0.14 -30.97 3.97
CA ASP A 127 0.40 -29.55 3.63
C ASP A 127 0.70 -28.76 4.91
N LYS A 128 -0.13 -28.89 5.94
CA LYS A 128 0.02 -28.23 7.23
C LYS A 128 1.34 -28.55 7.94
N LEU A 129 1.77 -29.83 7.87
CA LEU A 129 3.06 -30.24 8.40
C LEU A 129 4.23 -29.67 7.60
N ALA A 130 4.12 -29.64 6.27
CA ALA A 130 5.12 -29.02 5.40
C ALA A 130 5.30 -27.53 5.70
N MET A 131 4.22 -26.80 5.94
CA MET A 131 4.25 -25.37 6.28
C MET A 131 5.12 -25.05 7.49
N ARG A 132 5.21 -25.95 8.48
CA ARG A 132 6.05 -25.73 9.68
C ARG A 132 7.52 -25.47 9.35
N LYS A 133 8.04 -26.08 8.29
CA LYS A 133 9.45 -25.86 7.85
C LYS A 133 9.64 -24.45 7.34
N ALA A 134 8.76 -23.95 6.47
CA ALA A 134 8.83 -22.58 5.94
C ALA A 134 8.61 -21.55 7.06
N VAL A 135 7.62 -21.74 7.93
CA VAL A 135 7.36 -20.84 9.07
C VAL A 135 8.59 -20.78 10.01
N LYS A 136 9.23 -21.92 10.28
CA LYS A 136 10.46 -21.96 11.07
C LYS A 136 11.61 -21.19 10.38
N ALA A 137 11.80 -21.39 9.08
CA ALA A 137 12.80 -20.67 8.31
C ALA A 137 12.56 -19.16 8.33
N LEU A 138 11.31 -18.72 8.08
CA LEU A 138 10.91 -17.30 8.18
C LEU A 138 11.22 -16.71 9.55
N SER A 139 10.86 -17.42 10.61
CA SER A 139 11.05 -16.92 11.99
C SER A 139 12.52 -16.80 12.39
N SER A 140 13.42 -17.61 11.79
CA SER A 140 14.85 -17.62 12.12
C SER A 140 15.68 -16.62 11.32
N MET A 141 15.18 -16.11 10.18
CA MET A 141 15.91 -15.14 9.36
C MET A 141 15.91 -13.76 9.98
N ASP A 142 17.01 -13.05 9.93
CA ASP A 142 17.09 -11.61 10.18
C ASP A 142 16.81 -10.80 8.89
N ASN A 143 16.78 -9.47 9.02
CA ASN A 143 16.50 -8.59 7.88
C ASN A 143 17.56 -8.68 6.78
N GLN A 144 18.83 -8.83 7.15
CA GLN A 144 19.92 -8.94 6.17
C GLN A 144 19.81 -10.21 5.36
N GLN A 145 19.54 -11.35 6.02
CA GLN A 145 19.31 -12.64 5.36
C GLN A 145 18.10 -12.60 4.42
N MET A 146 17.03 -11.90 4.81
CA MET A 146 15.87 -11.72 3.92
C MET A 146 16.24 -10.93 2.67
N TRP A 147 16.96 -9.80 2.80
CA TRP A 147 17.37 -9.00 1.65
C TRP A 147 18.30 -9.75 0.67
N GLN A 148 19.08 -10.72 1.14
CA GLN A 148 19.90 -11.59 0.27
C GLN A 148 19.06 -12.49 -0.64
N LEU A 149 17.76 -12.62 -0.39
CA LEU A 149 16.82 -13.39 -1.20
C LEU A 149 16.13 -12.56 -2.30
N ASP A 150 16.53 -11.31 -2.53
CA ASP A 150 15.80 -10.42 -3.45
C ASP A 150 15.82 -10.91 -4.90
N ASP A 151 16.91 -11.53 -5.34
CA ASP A 151 17.05 -12.16 -6.66
C ASP A 151 16.47 -13.59 -6.73
N THR A 152 15.90 -14.11 -5.62
CA THR A 152 15.29 -15.43 -5.56
C THR A 152 13.79 -15.32 -5.73
N LEU A 153 13.16 -16.14 -6.57
CA LEU A 153 11.72 -16.22 -6.67
C LEU A 153 11.12 -16.88 -5.42
N PHE A 154 10.02 -16.32 -4.92
CA PHE A 154 9.40 -16.86 -3.71
C PHE A 154 8.87 -18.28 -3.88
N ILE A 155 8.36 -18.62 -5.05
CA ILE A 155 7.93 -19.99 -5.35
C ILE A 155 9.08 -21.00 -5.22
N ASP A 156 10.30 -20.63 -5.65
CA ASP A 156 11.47 -21.50 -5.55
C ASP A 156 11.94 -21.63 -4.10
N TRP A 157 11.92 -20.51 -3.35
CA TRP A 157 12.20 -20.54 -1.92
C TRP A 157 11.22 -21.45 -1.16
N LEU A 158 9.93 -21.40 -1.49
CA LEU A 158 8.90 -22.27 -0.90
C LEU A 158 9.16 -23.75 -1.21
N ARG A 159 9.46 -24.08 -2.46
CA ARG A 159 9.79 -25.46 -2.88
C ARG A 159 11.05 -25.99 -2.18
N GLN A 160 12.09 -25.18 -2.05
CA GLN A 160 13.32 -25.52 -1.29
C GLN A 160 13.01 -25.74 0.20
N ASN A 161 12.02 -25.04 0.74
CA ASN A 161 11.52 -25.26 2.10
C ASN A 161 10.43 -26.35 2.20
N GLY A 162 10.30 -27.18 1.15
CA GLY A 162 9.47 -28.39 1.15
C GLY A 162 7.97 -28.12 1.14
N GLN A 163 7.54 -26.96 0.62
CA GLN A 163 6.13 -26.69 0.48
C GLN A 163 5.50 -27.53 -0.63
N THR A 164 4.27 -27.98 -0.41
CA THR A 164 3.49 -28.69 -1.42
C THR A 164 2.86 -27.68 -2.39
N GLU A 165 2.63 -28.08 -3.64
CA GLU A 165 1.97 -27.21 -4.63
C GLU A 165 0.58 -26.75 -4.10
N ARG A 166 -0.17 -27.64 -3.43
CA ARG A 166 -1.46 -27.24 -2.81
C ARG A 166 -1.29 -26.16 -1.74
N ALA A 167 -0.26 -26.21 -0.89
CA ALA A 167 0.00 -25.16 0.09
C ALA A 167 0.41 -23.87 -0.59
N ILE A 168 1.20 -23.95 -1.66
CA ILE A 168 1.59 -22.81 -2.48
C ILE A 168 0.34 -22.14 -3.04
N ASP A 169 -0.52 -22.86 -3.74
CA ASP A 169 -1.67 -22.30 -4.45
C ASP A 169 -2.76 -21.78 -3.49
N ARG A 170 -3.09 -22.55 -2.43
CA ARG A 170 -4.25 -22.26 -1.58
C ARG A 170 -3.96 -21.45 -0.33
N PHE A 171 -2.69 -21.13 -0.07
CA PHE A 171 -2.29 -20.32 1.07
C PHE A 171 -1.27 -19.25 0.66
N TRP A 172 -0.06 -19.64 0.28
CA TRP A 172 1.03 -18.68 0.06
C TRP A 172 0.74 -17.70 -1.09
N ALA A 173 0.25 -18.20 -2.22
CA ALA A 173 0.00 -17.39 -3.42
C ALA A 173 -1.04 -16.30 -3.18
N PHE A 174 -2.09 -16.62 -2.43
CA PHE A 174 -3.13 -15.64 -2.09
C PHE A 174 -2.56 -14.41 -1.38
N PHE A 175 -1.79 -14.63 -0.30
CA PHE A 175 -1.24 -13.51 0.47
C PHE A 175 -0.26 -12.66 -0.34
N VAL A 176 0.59 -13.30 -1.15
CA VAL A 176 1.52 -12.61 -2.05
C VAL A 176 0.75 -11.75 -3.05
N LEU A 177 -0.22 -12.33 -3.73
CA LEU A 177 -1.00 -11.64 -4.75
C LEU A 177 -1.79 -10.46 -4.17
N ALA A 178 -2.46 -10.67 -3.04
CA ALA A 178 -3.28 -9.64 -2.40
C ALA A 178 -2.45 -8.48 -1.80
N ALA A 179 -1.26 -8.77 -1.28
CA ALA A 179 -0.45 -7.77 -0.59
C ALA A 179 0.61 -7.10 -1.48
N LEU A 180 1.20 -7.85 -2.42
CA LEU A 180 2.27 -7.36 -3.28
C LEU A 180 1.82 -7.04 -4.72
N ASN A 181 0.57 -7.40 -5.08
CA ASN A 181 0.01 -7.19 -6.43
C ASN A 181 0.86 -7.81 -7.54
N ILE A 182 1.43 -8.99 -7.29
CA ILE A 182 2.27 -9.75 -8.21
C ILE A 182 2.03 -11.24 -8.00
N SER A 183 2.18 -12.04 -9.06
CA SER A 183 2.05 -13.49 -8.97
C SER A 183 3.17 -14.10 -8.10
N ILE A 184 2.91 -15.24 -7.49
CA ILE A 184 3.91 -15.94 -6.66
C ILE A 184 5.09 -16.45 -7.50
N GLN A 185 4.90 -16.59 -8.81
CA GLN A 185 5.90 -17.01 -9.78
C GLN A 185 6.94 -15.92 -10.08
N GLU A 186 6.58 -14.65 -9.86
CA GLU A 186 7.42 -13.49 -10.15
C GLU A 186 7.85 -12.73 -8.88
N ALA A 187 7.21 -13.00 -7.74
CA ALA A 187 7.48 -12.30 -6.50
C ALA A 187 8.89 -12.59 -5.97
N SER A 188 9.60 -11.51 -5.55
CA SER A 188 10.87 -11.64 -4.81
C SER A 188 10.64 -12.37 -3.48
N ALA A 189 11.51 -13.32 -3.17
CA ALA A 189 11.48 -14.03 -1.90
C ALA A 189 11.78 -13.09 -0.73
N ALA A 190 12.59 -12.05 -0.90
CA ALA A 190 12.83 -11.05 0.14
C ALA A 190 11.53 -10.36 0.55
N GLN A 191 10.79 -9.82 -0.41
CA GLN A 191 9.55 -9.09 -0.17
C GLN A 191 8.46 -9.99 0.43
N ALA A 192 8.30 -11.19 -0.11
CA ALA A 192 7.33 -12.15 0.40
C ALA A 192 7.68 -12.66 1.81
N CYS A 193 8.96 -12.96 2.07
CA CYS A 193 9.41 -13.34 3.42
C CYS A 193 9.15 -12.20 4.44
N MET A 194 9.40 -10.95 4.08
CA MET A 194 9.08 -9.79 4.93
C MET A 194 7.58 -9.68 5.21
N LEU A 195 6.73 -9.86 4.18
CA LEU A 195 5.27 -9.87 4.34
C LEU A 195 4.83 -10.91 5.37
N PHE A 196 5.30 -12.14 5.26
CA PHE A 196 4.89 -13.21 6.17
C PHE A 196 5.52 -13.08 7.57
N LYS A 197 6.81 -12.74 7.65
CA LYS A 197 7.51 -12.63 8.92
C LYS A 197 7.00 -11.46 9.76
N ASN A 198 6.88 -10.27 9.18
CA ASN A 198 6.47 -9.08 9.92
C ASN A 198 4.93 -8.94 10.03
N GLY A 199 4.21 -9.45 9.03
CA GLY A 199 2.75 -9.46 8.99
C GLY A 199 2.17 -10.71 9.67
N LEU A 200 1.85 -11.73 8.88
CA LEU A 200 1.03 -12.87 9.32
C LEU A 200 1.62 -13.64 10.52
N PHE A 201 2.94 -13.72 10.67
CA PHE A 201 3.62 -14.48 11.74
C PHE A 201 4.37 -13.59 12.73
N GLY A 202 4.34 -12.25 12.58
CA GLY A 202 5.09 -11.31 13.41
C GLY A 202 4.50 -11.14 14.80
N ALA A 203 3.34 -10.52 14.88
CA ALA A 203 2.59 -10.34 16.12
C ALA A 203 1.21 -10.97 16.01
N ALA A 204 0.59 -11.27 17.14
CA ALA A 204 -0.70 -11.97 17.16
C ALA A 204 -1.85 -11.14 16.54
N ASP A 205 -1.73 -9.84 16.58
CA ASP A 205 -2.69 -8.84 16.06
C ASP A 205 -2.19 -8.12 14.79
N ALA A 206 -0.99 -8.42 14.32
CA ALA A 206 -0.38 -7.73 13.17
C ALA A 206 -1.27 -7.75 11.93
N PHE A 207 -2.01 -8.84 11.74
CA PHE A 207 -2.87 -9.05 10.59
C PHE A 207 -4.36 -8.75 10.87
N ASP A 208 -4.67 -8.00 11.95
CA ASP A 208 -6.02 -7.47 12.16
C ASP A 208 -6.36 -6.52 11.02
N VAL A 209 -7.41 -6.88 10.28
CA VAL A 209 -7.86 -6.10 9.11
C VAL A 209 -8.62 -4.88 9.57
N GLY A 210 -8.29 -3.73 9.00
CA GLY A 210 -9.00 -2.47 9.18
C GLY A 210 -9.73 -2.04 7.92
N ALA A 211 -10.91 -1.48 8.09
CA ALA A 211 -11.72 -0.90 7.05
C ALA A 211 -11.99 0.58 7.32
N PHE A 212 -12.18 1.36 6.26
CA PHE A 212 -12.54 2.77 6.37
C PHE A 212 -14.06 2.92 6.50
N THR A 213 -14.49 3.76 7.46
CA THR A 213 -15.90 3.92 7.85
C THR A 213 -16.68 4.92 6.99
N SER A 214 -15.99 5.63 6.09
CA SER A 214 -16.55 6.43 4.99
C SER A 214 -15.67 6.28 3.75
N ASP A 215 -15.97 6.97 2.66
CA ASP A 215 -15.07 7.01 1.52
C ASP A 215 -13.72 7.67 1.87
N LEU A 216 -12.69 7.37 1.10
CA LEU A 216 -11.32 7.77 1.42
C LEU A 216 -11.11 9.29 1.32
N SER A 217 -11.81 9.97 0.40
CA SER A 217 -11.69 11.41 0.23
C SER A 217 -12.26 12.15 1.43
N ASP A 218 -13.39 11.70 1.97
CA ASP A 218 -14.00 12.31 3.16
C ASP A 218 -13.33 11.87 4.47
N SER A 219 -12.82 10.63 4.52
CA SER A 219 -12.18 10.07 5.72
C SER A 219 -10.80 10.66 6.00
N ILE A 220 -10.00 10.88 4.97
CA ILE A 220 -8.55 11.05 5.11
C ILE A 220 -8.09 12.43 4.68
N GLU A 221 -8.52 12.92 3.51
CA GLU A 221 -7.97 14.14 2.94
C GLU A 221 -8.16 15.38 3.82
N PRO A 222 -9.37 15.67 4.37
CA PRO A 222 -9.56 16.85 5.20
C PRO A 222 -8.68 16.85 6.45
N ALA A 223 -8.55 15.68 7.09
CA ALA A 223 -7.72 15.51 8.28
C ALA A 223 -6.23 15.71 7.99
N LEU A 224 -5.74 15.15 6.89
CA LEU A 224 -4.35 15.31 6.46
C LEU A 224 -4.05 16.76 6.03
N SER A 225 -4.98 17.42 5.34
CA SER A 225 -4.84 18.83 4.97
C SER A 225 -4.75 19.71 6.22
N SER A 226 -5.65 19.50 7.19
CA SER A 226 -5.63 20.21 8.47
C SER A 226 -4.32 20.00 9.25
N ALA A 227 -3.81 18.77 9.29
CA ALA A 227 -2.54 18.46 9.95
C ALA A 227 -1.35 19.18 9.31
N LEU A 228 -1.31 19.28 7.99
CA LEU A 228 -0.29 20.04 7.25
C LEU A 228 -0.38 21.54 7.53
N GLU A 229 -1.59 22.10 7.51
CA GLU A 229 -1.83 23.52 7.79
C GLU A 229 -1.44 23.89 9.24
N GLN A 230 -1.83 23.06 10.22
CA GLN A 230 -1.43 23.23 11.63
C GLN A 230 0.08 23.14 11.83
N ALA A 231 0.78 22.33 11.02
CA ALA A 231 2.23 22.24 11.00
C ALA A 231 2.90 23.39 10.24
N GLY A 232 2.14 24.37 9.70
CA GLY A 232 2.69 25.52 8.96
C GLY A 232 3.22 25.15 7.56
N VAL A 233 2.84 24.01 7.00
CA VAL A 233 3.23 23.60 5.65
C VAL A 233 2.42 24.39 4.62
N LYS A 234 3.09 25.06 3.69
CA LYS A 234 2.44 25.68 2.54
C LYS A 234 2.03 24.61 1.53
N ILE A 235 0.74 24.52 1.18
CA ILE A 235 0.23 23.57 0.20
C ILE A 235 -0.07 24.31 -1.12
N ILE A 236 0.48 23.82 -2.23
CA ILE A 236 0.22 24.31 -3.58
C ILE A 236 -0.41 23.14 -4.37
N ARG A 237 -1.72 23.27 -4.64
CA ARG A 237 -2.48 22.28 -5.42
C ARG A 237 -2.61 22.72 -6.89
N ASN A 238 -3.04 21.81 -7.76
CA ASN A 238 -3.21 22.04 -9.21
C ASN A 238 -1.93 22.52 -9.88
N SER A 239 -0.76 22.14 -9.36
CA SER A 239 0.54 22.64 -9.80
C SER A 239 1.49 21.49 -10.12
N THR A 240 1.83 21.37 -11.40
CA THR A 240 2.74 20.34 -11.88
C THR A 240 4.19 20.86 -11.89
N VAL A 241 5.06 20.16 -11.17
CA VAL A 241 6.51 20.40 -11.27
C VAL A 241 7.01 19.90 -12.62
N LYS A 242 7.74 20.75 -13.33
CA LYS A 242 8.29 20.48 -14.67
C LYS A 242 9.74 20.02 -14.61
N ALA A 243 10.53 20.65 -13.76
CA ALA A 243 11.95 20.41 -13.62
C ALA A 243 12.45 20.91 -12.27
N VAL A 244 13.64 20.51 -11.88
CA VAL A 244 14.42 21.11 -10.80
C VAL A 244 15.63 21.83 -11.37
N VAL A 245 16.13 22.82 -10.67
CA VAL A 245 17.37 23.53 -11.03
C VAL A 245 18.47 23.11 -10.07
N ILE A 246 19.61 22.73 -10.63
CA ILE A 246 20.78 22.28 -9.88
C ILE A 246 21.92 23.23 -10.23
N GLU A 247 22.51 23.90 -9.24
CA GLU A 247 23.65 24.78 -9.36
C GLU A 247 24.72 24.34 -8.36
N ASN A 248 25.94 24.11 -8.83
CA ASN A 248 27.06 23.68 -7.99
C ASN A 248 26.74 22.41 -7.15
N ASN A 249 26.11 21.42 -7.77
CA ASN A 249 25.69 20.15 -7.16
C ASN A 249 24.64 20.29 -6.02
N VAL A 250 23.91 21.39 -5.96
CA VAL A 250 22.86 21.65 -4.98
C VAL A 250 21.56 21.98 -5.70
N PHE A 251 20.46 21.47 -5.20
CA PHE A 251 19.12 21.89 -5.65
C PHE A 251 18.87 23.32 -5.17
N THR A 252 18.60 24.23 -6.10
CA THR A 252 18.41 25.65 -5.80
C THR A 252 16.98 26.09 -5.99
N SER A 253 16.25 25.44 -6.89
CA SER A 253 14.85 25.79 -7.13
C SER A 253 14.07 24.68 -7.84
N VAL A 254 12.75 24.79 -7.78
CA VAL A 254 11.78 23.93 -8.47
C VAL A 254 11.01 24.79 -9.49
N LYS A 255 10.93 24.32 -10.73
CA LYS A 255 10.23 25.00 -11.83
C LYS A 255 8.82 24.45 -11.97
N LEU A 256 7.83 25.29 -11.76
CA LEU A 256 6.43 25.08 -12.13
C LEU A 256 6.16 25.55 -13.56
N LYS A 257 4.90 25.62 -13.96
CA LYS A 257 4.53 26.12 -15.28
C LYS A 257 4.91 27.60 -15.45
N ASP A 258 4.51 28.42 -14.48
CA ASP A 258 4.56 29.89 -14.61
C ASP A 258 5.43 30.56 -13.52
N GLU A 259 6.01 29.78 -12.60
CA GLU A 259 6.86 30.32 -11.52
C GLU A 259 8.02 29.38 -11.18
N ILE A 260 9.02 29.94 -10.50
CA ILE A 260 10.18 29.24 -9.96
C ILE A 260 10.21 29.46 -8.44
N LEU A 261 10.21 28.37 -7.69
CA LEU A 261 10.27 28.40 -6.23
C LEU A 261 11.69 28.09 -5.77
N GLN A 262 12.29 28.98 -4.99
CA GLN A 262 13.63 28.78 -4.40
C GLN A 262 13.54 27.78 -3.24
N CYS A 263 14.54 26.91 -3.11
CA CYS A 263 14.65 25.93 -2.04
C CYS A 263 16.12 25.59 -1.75
N SER A 264 16.35 24.95 -0.61
CA SER A 264 17.62 24.33 -0.26
C SER A 264 17.61 22.82 -0.46
N ASP A 265 16.42 22.21 -0.41
CA ASP A 265 16.23 20.76 -0.51
C ASP A 265 14.96 20.42 -1.26
N VAL A 266 14.98 19.28 -1.95
CA VAL A 266 13.83 18.74 -2.68
C VAL A 266 13.60 17.29 -2.27
N ILE A 267 12.36 16.94 -1.92
CA ILE A 267 11.92 15.58 -1.67
C ILE A 267 10.97 15.15 -2.77
N PHE A 268 11.34 14.11 -3.52
CA PHE A 268 10.50 13.51 -4.53
C PHE A 268 9.61 12.43 -3.88
N ALA A 269 8.31 12.67 -3.85
CA ALA A 269 7.28 11.76 -3.35
C ALA A 269 6.24 11.45 -4.44
N THR A 270 6.67 11.49 -5.68
CA THR A 270 5.88 11.16 -6.87
C THR A 270 6.11 9.69 -7.29
N PRO A 271 5.23 9.13 -8.15
CA PRO A 271 5.52 7.87 -8.81
C PRO A 271 6.88 7.92 -9.52
N HIS A 272 7.61 6.80 -9.53
CA HIS A 272 9.00 6.76 -10.00
C HIS A 272 9.18 7.28 -11.43
N HIS A 273 8.30 6.96 -12.38
CA HIS A 273 8.34 7.50 -13.76
C HIS A 273 8.12 9.02 -13.82
N ILE A 274 7.37 9.60 -12.87
CA ILE A 274 7.21 11.05 -12.78
C ILE A 274 8.48 11.67 -12.23
N THR A 275 9.09 11.07 -11.21
CA THR A 275 10.38 11.49 -10.66
C THR A 275 11.45 11.47 -11.74
N ALA A 276 11.59 10.37 -12.51
CA ALA A 276 12.53 10.27 -13.63
C ALA A 276 12.32 11.41 -14.63
N ARG A 277 11.09 11.62 -15.09
CA ARG A 277 10.76 12.69 -16.04
C ARG A 277 11.10 14.10 -15.52
N ILE A 278 10.88 14.38 -14.23
CA ILE A 278 11.24 15.66 -13.63
C ILE A 278 12.77 15.81 -13.62
N LEU A 279 13.51 14.78 -13.26
CA LEU A 279 14.98 14.78 -13.22
C LEU A 279 15.58 14.88 -14.62
N GLU A 280 15.07 14.17 -15.61
CA GLU A 280 15.48 14.25 -17.02
C GLU A 280 15.31 15.67 -17.60
N ASN A 281 14.25 16.37 -17.20
CA ASN A 281 13.99 17.76 -17.57
C ASN A 281 14.80 18.78 -16.76
N SER A 282 15.63 18.31 -15.80
CA SER A 282 16.36 19.20 -14.90
C SER A 282 17.38 20.04 -15.64
N VAL A 283 17.43 21.31 -15.26
CA VAL A 283 18.38 22.26 -15.82
C VAL A 283 19.60 22.31 -14.91
N THR A 284 20.73 21.86 -15.44
CA THR A 284 22.03 21.99 -14.79
C THR A 284 22.69 23.28 -15.27
N LYS A 285 22.94 24.18 -14.32
CA LYS A 285 23.71 25.40 -14.59
C LYS A 285 25.05 25.33 -13.87
N SER A 286 26.12 25.06 -14.59
CA SER A 286 27.48 25.20 -14.06
C SER A 286 28.51 25.30 -15.18
N GLU A 287 29.58 26.00 -14.90
CA GLU A 287 30.70 26.21 -15.81
C GLU A 287 31.91 25.30 -15.51
N ILE A 288 31.74 24.24 -14.66
CA ILE A 288 32.87 23.45 -14.12
C ILE A 288 32.63 21.93 -14.32
N PRO A 289 33.70 21.09 -14.49
CA PRO A 289 33.64 19.63 -14.73
C PRO A 289 32.96 18.79 -13.68
N VAL A 290 32.65 19.32 -12.50
CA VAL A 290 31.87 18.65 -11.42
C VAL A 290 30.47 18.25 -11.87
N LEU A 291 29.97 18.80 -12.97
CA LEU A 291 28.69 18.47 -13.59
C LEU A 291 28.59 17.05 -14.15
N GLU A 292 29.69 16.51 -14.65
CA GLU A 292 29.67 15.14 -15.21
C GLU A 292 29.31 14.12 -14.14
N GLU A 293 29.76 14.30 -12.89
CA GLU A 293 29.48 13.37 -11.81
C GLU A 293 28.00 13.42 -11.34
N MET A 294 27.43 14.63 -11.16
CA MET A 294 26.02 14.76 -10.77
C MET A 294 25.09 14.34 -11.91
N GLY A 295 25.38 14.75 -13.14
CA GLY A 295 24.64 14.31 -14.33
C GLY A 295 24.64 12.81 -14.45
N SER A 296 25.81 12.16 -14.33
CA SER A 296 25.94 10.70 -14.35
C SER A 296 25.15 10.02 -13.22
N LYS A 297 25.13 10.59 -12.01
CA LYS A 297 24.31 10.07 -10.89
C LYS A 297 22.82 10.18 -11.15
N ILE A 298 22.35 11.28 -11.74
CA ILE A 298 20.96 11.48 -12.12
C ILE A 298 20.57 10.51 -13.24
N ASP A 299 21.38 10.38 -14.28
CA ASP A 299 21.13 9.46 -15.39
C ASP A 299 21.09 8.01 -14.91
N LYS A 300 22.03 7.64 -14.02
CA LYS A 300 22.00 6.32 -13.38
C LYS A 300 20.74 6.12 -12.57
N LEU A 301 20.34 7.09 -11.74
CA LEU A 301 19.12 7.02 -10.95
C LEU A 301 17.88 6.90 -11.86
N CYS A 302 17.76 7.71 -12.91
CA CYS A 302 16.66 7.63 -13.87
C CYS A 302 16.61 6.26 -14.55
N THR A 303 17.79 5.72 -14.92
CA THR A 303 17.88 4.38 -15.49
C THR A 303 17.42 3.30 -14.50
N ASP A 304 17.87 3.36 -13.25
CA ASP A 304 17.57 2.37 -12.23
C ASP A 304 16.07 2.39 -11.86
N ILE A 305 15.49 3.59 -11.64
CA ILE A 305 14.05 3.72 -11.35
C ILE A 305 13.17 3.44 -12.58
N GLY A 306 13.69 3.65 -13.79
CA GLY A 306 13.00 3.30 -15.04
C GLY A 306 12.83 1.79 -15.27
N ARG A 307 13.61 0.96 -14.57
CA ARG A 307 13.48 -0.50 -14.59
C ARG A 307 12.34 -1.02 -13.71
N ILE A 308 11.80 -0.17 -12.82
CA ILE A 308 10.70 -0.56 -11.93
C ILE A 308 9.42 -0.64 -12.76
N GLU A 309 8.88 -1.82 -12.90
CA GLU A 309 7.64 -2.07 -13.61
C GLU A 309 6.41 -1.81 -12.73
N TYR A 310 5.30 -1.48 -13.36
CA TYR A 310 3.98 -1.42 -12.70
C TYR A 310 3.22 -2.70 -12.94
N ARG A 311 2.41 -3.08 -11.95
CA ARG A 311 1.39 -4.11 -12.11
C ARG A 311 0.02 -3.48 -11.95
N SER A 312 -0.89 -3.85 -12.83
CA SER A 312 -2.25 -3.34 -12.84
C SER A 312 -3.07 -3.93 -11.70
N LEU A 313 -3.97 -3.13 -11.16
CA LEU A 313 -4.97 -3.56 -10.21
C LEU A 313 -6.33 -2.98 -10.66
N ILE A 314 -7.33 -3.84 -10.81
CA ILE A 314 -8.68 -3.44 -11.21
C ILE A 314 -9.61 -3.55 -10.01
N GLY A 315 -10.32 -2.46 -9.70
CA GLY A 315 -11.39 -2.46 -8.70
C GLY A 315 -12.75 -2.57 -9.40
N ILE A 316 -13.48 -3.63 -9.11
CA ILE A 316 -14.84 -3.82 -9.61
C ILE A 316 -15.82 -3.46 -8.50
N HIS A 317 -16.62 -2.41 -8.72
CA HIS A 317 -17.71 -2.01 -7.82
C HIS A 317 -19.04 -2.50 -8.38
N SER A 318 -19.75 -3.30 -7.58
CA SER A 318 -21.04 -3.86 -7.92
C SER A 318 -22.12 -3.40 -6.95
N PHE A 319 -23.24 -2.96 -7.47
CA PHE A 319 -24.35 -2.42 -6.69
C PHE A 319 -25.60 -3.26 -6.89
N TYR A 320 -26.20 -3.67 -5.78
CA TYR A 320 -27.38 -4.54 -5.78
C TYR A 320 -28.51 -3.91 -4.99
N ARG A 321 -29.73 -3.92 -5.50
CA ARG A 321 -30.92 -3.61 -4.71
C ARG A 321 -31.43 -4.85 -3.99
N GLY A 322 -31.76 -4.68 -2.71
CA GLY A 322 -32.24 -5.75 -1.84
C GLY A 322 -31.10 -6.56 -1.18
N ASN A 323 -31.48 -7.55 -0.38
CA ASN A 323 -30.54 -8.35 0.43
C ASN A 323 -29.94 -9.51 -0.39
N ARG A 324 -28.88 -9.22 -1.13
CA ARG A 324 -28.11 -10.21 -1.91
C ARG A 324 -26.92 -10.78 -1.13
N VAL A 325 -26.34 -9.96 -0.24
CA VAL A 325 -25.20 -10.30 0.60
C VAL A 325 -25.66 -10.26 2.06
N PRO A 326 -25.36 -11.27 2.90
CA PRO A 326 -25.65 -11.25 4.32
C PRO A 326 -25.11 -9.98 4.99
N LYS A 327 -25.89 -9.41 5.95
CA LYS A 327 -25.50 -8.16 6.61
C LYS A 327 -24.24 -8.29 7.46
N ASP A 328 -24.02 -9.46 8.03
CA ASP A 328 -22.86 -9.82 8.86
C ASP A 328 -21.62 -10.24 8.03
N PHE A 329 -21.78 -10.42 6.71
CA PHE A 329 -20.67 -10.68 5.82
C PHE A 329 -19.85 -9.40 5.62
N THR A 330 -18.57 -9.45 5.94
CA THR A 330 -17.62 -8.33 5.76
C THR A 330 -16.78 -8.50 4.50
N PHE A 331 -16.01 -9.56 4.42
CA PHE A 331 -15.23 -9.94 3.25
C PHE A 331 -14.95 -11.45 3.25
N ALA A 332 -14.50 -11.99 2.14
CA ALA A 332 -13.94 -13.34 2.07
C ALA A 332 -12.85 -13.46 1.01
N VAL A 333 -11.89 -14.31 1.32
CA VAL A 333 -10.91 -14.84 0.36
C VAL A 333 -11.57 -15.95 -0.44
N MET A 334 -11.47 -15.90 -1.75
CA MET A 334 -12.11 -16.84 -2.66
C MET A 334 -11.08 -17.89 -3.11
N VAL A 335 -11.19 -19.10 -2.57
CA VAL A 335 -10.27 -20.20 -2.88
C VAL A 335 -10.58 -20.78 -4.25
N ASP A 336 -9.54 -21.15 -5.01
CA ASP A 336 -9.62 -21.72 -6.35
C ASP A 336 -10.36 -20.80 -7.37
N GLN A 337 -10.34 -19.47 -7.14
CA GLN A 337 -10.92 -18.47 -8.04
C GLN A 337 -9.81 -17.59 -8.63
N PRO A 338 -9.46 -17.73 -9.90
CA PRO A 338 -8.30 -17.04 -10.47
C PRO A 338 -8.47 -15.52 -10.57
N LEU A 339 -9.67 -15.02 -10.83
CA LEU A 339 -9.93 -13.59 -10.98
C LEU A 339 -10.56 -12.95 -9.74
N ILE A 340 -11.45 -13.67 -9.05
CA ILE A 340 -12.15 -13.16 -7.87
C ILE A 340 -11.38 -13.60 -6.62
N GLN A 341 -10.31 -12.90 -6.30
CA GLN A 341 -9.44 -13.28 -5.18
C GLN A 341 -10.04 -12.94 -3.82
N MET A 342 -10.74 -11.82 -3.76
CA MET A 342 -11.45 -11.35 -2.56
C MET A 342 -12.77 -10.69 -2.94
N VAL A 343 -13.72 -10.74 -2.02
CA VAL A 343 -15.00 -10.03 -2.12
C VAL A 343 -15.20 -9.26 -0.84
N PHE A 344 -15.47 -7.95 -0.93
CA PHE A 344 -15.72 -7.07 0.20
C PHE A 344 -17.16 -6.54 0.17
N ASN A 345 -17.80 -6.54 1.32
CA ASN A 345 -19.11 -5.90 1.52
C ASN A 345 -18.89 -4.51 2.12
N ARG A 346 -18.84 -3.47 1.30
CA ARG A 346 -18.60 -2.10 1.75
C ARG A 346 -19.67 -1.60 2.74
N ASN A 347 -20.92 -2.06 2.61
CA ASN A 347 -21.96 -1.66 3.56
C ASN A 347 -21.70 -2.12 5.01
N SER A 348 -20.95 -3.19 5.21
CA SER A 348 -20.57 -3.64 6.56
C SER A 348 -19.46 -2.79 7.19
N GLU A 349 -18.73 -2.05 6.38
CA GLU A 349 -17.59 -1.22 6.77
C GLU A 349 -18.01 0.24 6.99
N LEU A 350 -18.88 0.76 6.12
CA LEU A 350 -19.35 2.14 6.15
C LEU A 350 -20.22 2.44 7.36
N SER A 351 -20.07 3.63 7.94
CA SER A 351 -20.95 4.16 9.01
C SER A 351 -22.38 4.42 8.51
N SER A 352 -22.52 4.72 7.22
CA SER A 352 -23.81 4.91 6.56
C SER A 352 -23.76 4.28 5.17
N PRO A 353 -24.86 3.65 4.70
CA PRO A 353 -24.89 3.09 3.34
C PRO A 353 -24.78 4.20 2.29
N ILE A 354 -24.23 3.87 1.12
CA ILE A 354 -24.10 4.79 -0.01
C ILE A 354 -25.47 5.29 -0.51
N GLU A 355 -26.49 4.44 -0.41
CA GLU A 355 -27.91 4.72 -0.66
C GLU A 355 -28.74 3.69 0.12
N GLU A 356 -29.90 4.07 0.65
CA GLU A 356 -30.78 3.15 1.37
C GLU A 356 -31.27 2.03 0.45
N GLY A 357 -31.18 0.79 0.94
CA GLY A 357 -31.58 -0.41 0.17
C GLY A 357 -30.62 -0.83 -0.93
N VAL A 358 -29.47 -0.15 -1.08
CA VAL A 358 -28.39 -0.54 -1.99
C VAL A 358 -27.29 -1.26 -1.23
N GLN A 359 -26.86 -2.41 -1.73
CA GLN A 359 -25.67 -3.11 -1.28
C GLN A 359 -24.52 -2.85 -2.24
N TRP A 360 -23.38 -2.43 -1.70
CA TRP A 360 -22.14 -2.18 -2.43
C TRP A 360 -21.12 -3.28 -2.14
N VAL A 361 -20.73 -4.02 -3.17
CA VAL A 361 -19.71 -5.07 -3.12
C VAL A 361 -18.52 -4.64 -3.98
N THR A 362 -17.32 -4.80 -3.46
CA THR A 362 -16.09 -4.50 -4.19
C THR A 362 -15.27 -5.79 -4.35
N VAL A 363 -14.76 -5.98 -5.56
CA VAL A 363 -13.87 -7.09 -5.93
C VAL A 363 -12.58 -6.49 -6.49
N PRO A 364 -11.47 -6.52 -5.76
CA PRO A 364 -10.16 -6.21 -6.31
C PRO A 364 -9.65 -7.39 -7.13
N VAL A 365 -9.12 -7.11 -8.32
CA VAL A 365 -8.39 -8.05 -9.17
C VAL A 365 -6.94 -7.61 -9.22
N SER A 366 -6.07 -8.31 -8.52
CA SER A 366 -4.64 -8.04 -8.47
C SER A 366 -3.93 -8.64 -9.66
N ALA A 367 -2.75 -8.08 -10.04
CA ALA A 367 -1.96 -8.48 -11.21
C ALA A 367 -2.82 -8.61 -12.48
N ALA A 368 -3.63 -7.60 -12.75
CA ALA A 368 -4.66 -7.65 -13.81
C ALA A 368 -4.11 -7.47 -15.24
N ASP A 369 -2.82 -7.42 -15.40
CA ASP A 369 -2.04 -7.40 -16.63
C ASP A 369 -1.49 -8.78 -17.02
N GLU A 370 -1.72 -9.80 -16.20
CA GLU A 370 -1.45 -11.22 -16.45
C GLU A 370 -2.77 -11.91 -16.91
#